data_a290b37a5f3981c209927e88e2496d3d
#
_entry.id   a290b37a5f3981c209927e88e2496d3d
#
_cell.length_a   1.000
_cell.length_b   1.000
_cell.length_c   1.000
_cell.angle_alpha   90.00
_cell.angle_beta   90.00
_cell.angle_gamma   90.00
#
_symmetry.space_group_name_H-M   'P 1'
#
loop_
_entity.id
_entity.type
_entity.pdbx_description
1 polymer ?
#
loop_
_entity_poly.entity_id
_entity_poly.type
_entity_poly.pdbx_seq_one_letter_code
_entity_poly.pdbx_strand_id
1 'polypeptide(L)'
;MNRTGMYLAVAGVLALIALVAGVPRFTRPATVATHPLITTPNVGTVSSGSLTMTGRLSHPFVSLGHQDVFATVDLRAVEVPGAARSAVNLALVIDRSGSMSGFKLNQAKQAARQLISQLSPTDRLAIVHYGSDVKSLDGMLATPSNKEKMFAYVDGIWDDGGTNIGAGLTTGRDLLLSARNDFKVNRLILISDGQPTEGVIEFDGLTAIVKDIRSYGVSVSSVGVGDDFNEQLMSGFAEVGAGAYAFLQDAAQLSAIFQKDLNAASTQVARGVSLTFRVPKGAQLQRVLGYSQVTRRMDGDAELVIVSLPDFAAAQQERVVAHFTVDGVVAGDTVDVSALDLSYLDVLANGAVHGEARLAAMTTDQVKVVMDNRDKDAIVFAARARAADNTAKAAESIQQGDREGAKAYLHANAILFDDAAAVAGAPAVQEDLQNQKKLEVGIDEANTEADGKVLQKKIRTQARRDYGLMGSTY
;
A
#
# COMPACT_ATOMS: atom_id res chain seq x y z
N MET A 1 -32.59 -8.02 61.56
CA MET A 1 -31.43 -8.15 60.67
C MET A 1 -30.18 -7.81 61.47
N ASN A 2 -29.30 -8.77 61.63
CA ASN A 2 -28.13 -8.66 62.50
C ASN A 2 -27.05 -7.76 61.85
N ARG A 3 -26.53 -6.81 62.62
CA ARG A 3 -25.48 -5.88 62.15
C ARG A 3 -24.20 -6.58 61.65
N THR A 4 -23.97 -7.81 62.01
CA THR A 4 -22.85 -8.65 61.57
C THR A 4 -22.96 -9.08 60.09
N GLY A 5 -24.20 -9.24 59.57
CA GLY A 5 -24.41 -9.61 58.16
C GLY A 5 -24.11 -8.45 57.18
N MET A 6 -24.24 -7.20 57.66
CA MET A 6 -23.99 -6.02 56.82
C MET A 6 -22.46 -5.74 56.62
N TYR A 7 -21.64 -6.11 57.62
CA TYR A 7 -20.18 -5.95 57.53
C TYR A 7 -19.53 -7.00 56.59
N LEU A 8 -20.09 -8.22 56.53
CA LEU A 8 -19.63 -9.24 55.62
C LEU A 8 -19.98 -8.92 54.16
N ALA A 9 -21.12 -8.28 53.91
CA ALA A 9 -21.50 -7.87 52.56
C ALA A 9 -20.62 -6.72 52.02
N VAL A 10 -20.25 -5.76 52.91
CA VAL A 10 -19.34 -4.66 52.57
C VAL A 10 -17.91 -5.14 52.38
N ALA A 11 -17.44 -6.09 53.16
CA ALA A 11 -16.10 -6.70 52.99
C ALA A 11 -16.02 -7.50 51.68
N GLY A 12 -17.08 -8.20 51.25
CA GLY A 12 -17.13 -8.94 50.00
C GLY A 12 -17.07 -8.01 48.75
N VAL A 13 -17.74 -6.87 48.80
CA VAL A 13 -17.72 -5.88 47.72
C VAL A 13 -16.36 -5.19 47.62
N LEU A 14 -15.74 -4.88 48.75
CA LEU A 14 -14.38 -4.31 48.73
C LEU A 14 -13.31 -5.31 48.26
N ALA A 15 -13.47 -6.60 48.54
CA ALA A 15 -12.58 -7.64 48.04
C ALA A 15 -12.72 -7.85 46.55
N LEU A 16 -13.94 -7.71 45.96
CA LEU A 16 -14.16 -7.78 44.54
C LEU A 16 -13.61 -6.55 43.78
N ILE A 17 -13.64 -5.36 44.39
CA ILE A 17 -13.03 -4.15 43.81
C ILE A 17 -11.51 -4.24 43.87
N ALA A 18 -10.92 -4.87 44.88
CA ALA A 18 -9.48 -5.08 44.95
C ALA A 18 -8.96 -6.10 43.93
N LEU A 19 -9.79 -7.11 43.54
CA LEU A 19 -9.39 -8.11 42.54
C LEU A 19 -9.47 -7.58 41.11
N VAL A 20 -10.31 -6.57 40.80
CA VAL A 20 -10.39 -5.93 39.49
C VAL A 20 -9.31 -4.85 39.31
N ALA A 21 -8.70 -4.34 40.40
CA ALA A 21 -7.59 -3.40 40.34
C ALA A 21 -6.21 -4.05 40.10
N GLY A 22 -6.14 -5.38 40.09
CA GLY A 22 -4.92 -6.18 39.91
C GLY A 22 -4.57 -6.50 38.42
N VAL A 23 -5.18 -5.86 37.42
CA VAL A 23 -4.65 -5.90 36.06
C VAL A 23 -3.31 -5.18 36.05
N PRO A 24 -2.18 -5.86 35.80
CA PRO A 24 -0.92 -5.17 35.67
C PRO A 24 -1.08 -4.09 34.60
N ARG A 25 -1.13 -2.83 35.01
CA ARG A 25 -0.84 -1.74 34.11
C ARG A 25 0.54 -2.05 33.59
N PHE A 26 0.62 -2.49 32.34
CA PHE A 26 1.86 -2.41 31.59
C PHE A 26 2.24 -0.93 31.58
N THR A 27 3.01 -0.53 32.59
CA THR A 27 3.78 0.70 32.53
C THR A 27 4.68 0.48 31.29
N ARG A 28 4.32 1.14 30.19
CA ARG A 28 5.26 1.29 29.07
C ARG A 28 6.60 1.67 29.70
N PRO A 29 7.68 0.97 29.38
CA PRO A 29 8.98 1.55 29.67
C PRO A 29 8.97 2.86 28.86
N ALA A 30 9.03 3.98 29.57
CA ALA A 30 9.34 5.25 28.94
C ALA A 30 10.80 5.14 28.49
N THR A 31 11.01 4.58 27.32
CA THR A 31 12.18 4.91 26.54
C THR A 31 12.01 6.39 26.20
N VAL A 32 12.64 7.23 27.00
CA VAL A 32 12.91 8.61 26.64
C VAL A 32 13.71 8.51 25.35
N ALA A 33 13.00 8.62 24.20
CA ALA A 33 13.65 8.83 22.93
C ALA A 33 14.40 10.16 23.08
N THR A 34 15.70 10.11 23.25
CA THR A 34 16.55 11.28 23.11
C THR A 34 16.40 11.67 21.64
N HIS A 35 15.57 12.69 21.39
CA HIS A 35 15.43 13.28 20.07
C HIS A 35 16.84 13.71 19.63
N PRO A 36 17.38 13.15 18.52
CA PRO A 36 18.63 13.68 18.01
C PRO A 36 18.38 15.15 17.65
N LEU A 37 19.17 16.05 18.22
CA LEU A 37 19.19 17.44 17.81
C LEU A 37 19.49 17.47 16.31
N ILE A 38 18.49 17.82 15.51
CA ILE A 38 18.63 17.93 14.05
C ILE A 38 19.55 19.11 13.80
N THR A 39 20.80 18.82 13.46
CA THR A 39 21.82 19.85 13.11
C THR A 39 21.62 20.40 11.71
N THR A 40 20.73 19.79 10.88
CA THR A 40 20.28 20.31 9.59
C THR A 40 18.75 20.29 9.56
N PRO A 41 18.07 21.39 9.20
CA PRO A 41 16.61 21.52 9.34
C PRO A 41 15.79 20.61 8.41
N ASN A 42 16.38 19.70 7.66
CA ASN A 42 15.68 19.04 6.56
C ASN A 42 15.60 17.52 6.58
N VAL A 43 16.44 16.82 7.33
CA VAL A 43 16.52 15.35 7.23
C VAL A 43 16.40 14.70 8.59
N GLY A 44 15.30 13.99 8.80
CA GLY A 44 15.12 13.09 9.93
C GLY A 44 15.37 11.65 9.51
N THR A 45 16.44 11.02 9.98
CA THR A 45 16.70 9.59 9.74
C THR A 45 16.64 8.83 11.04
N VAL A 46 15.87 7.74 11.05
CA VAL A 46 15.81 6.80 12.18
C VAL A 46 15.95 5.37 11.65
N SER A 47 16.86 4.61 12.25
CA SER A 47 16.95 3.17 12.05
C SER A 47 16.35 2.49 13.28
N SER A 48 15.31 1.71 13.08
CA SER A 48 14.61 1.03 14.15
C SER A 48 14.28 -0.39 13.67
N GLY A 49 14.86 -1.39 14.29
CA GLY A 49 14.74 -2.80 13.85
C GLY A 49 15.17 -3.01 12.40
N SER A 50 14.33 -3.72 11.65
CA SER A 50 14.60 -4.08 10.24
C SER A 50 14.34 -2.97 9.23
N LEU A 51 13.81 -1.81 9.63
CA LEU A 51 13.53 -0.70 8.72
C LEU A 51 14.32 0.54 9.11
N THR A 52 14.78 1.27 8.09
CA THR A 52 15.29 2.63 8.19
C THR A 52 14.30 3.57 7.54
N MET A 53 13.90 4.63 8.24
CA MET A 53 13.04 5.70 7.76
C MET A 53 13.87 6.99 7.61
N THR A 54 13.77 7.64 6.44
CA THR A 54 14.39 8.94 6.19
C THR A 54 13.32 9.90 5.65
N GLY A 55 13.03 10.94 6.40
CA GLY A 55 12.12 12.00 6.00
C GLY A 55 12.87 13.24 5.52
N ARG A 56 12.41 13.88 4.44
CA ARG A 56 12.96 15.12 3.85
C ARG A 56 11.84 16.05 3.43
N LEU A 57 12.09 17.36 3.49
CA LEU A 57 11.21 18.38 2.92
C LEU A 57 11.78 18.89 1.60
N SER A 58 10.92 19.16 0.63
CA SER A 58 11.30 19.83 -0.63
C SER A 58 11.86 21.25 -0.41
N HIS A 59 11.40 21.91 0.66
CA HIS A 59 11.79 23.24 1.06
C HIS A 59 12.19 23.25 2.55
N PRO A 60 13.50 23.14 2.87
CA PRO A 60 14.01 23.30 4.24
C PRO A 60 13.83 24.70 4.79
N PHE A 61 13.70 25.69 3.88
CA PHE A 61 13.35 27.07 4.19
C PHE A 61 12.01 27.40 3.56
N VAL A 62 11.15 28.10 4.28
CA VAL A 62 9.82 28.54 3.84
C VAL A 62 9.70 30.05 3.97
N SER A 63 8.97 30.66 3.03
CA SER A 63 8.66 32.07 3.05
C SER A 63 7.68 32.42 4.15
N LEU A 64 7.56 33.70 4.49
CA LEU A 64 6.45 34.20 5.29
C LEU A 64 5.12 34.01 4.57
N GLY A 65 4.07 33.64 5.31
CA GLY A 65 2.75 33.30 4.78
C GLY A 65 2.64 31.83 4.39
N HIS A 66 1.64 31.53 3.56
CA HIS A 66 1.34 30.16 3.10
C HIS A 66 2.31 29.71 2.03
N GLN A 67 2.87 28.52 2.19
CA GLN A 67 3.72 27.88 1.18
C GLN A 67 3.44 26.39 1.09
N ASP A 68 3.35 25.88 -0.16
CA ASP A 68 3.31 24.45 -0.43
C ASP A 68 4.69 23.81 -0.21
N VAL A 69 4.72 22.74 0.56
CA VAL A 69 5.91 21.96 0.86
C VAL A 69 5.59 20.48 0.67
N PHE A 70 6.48 19.76 0.03
CA PHE A 70 6.36 18.31 -0.09
C PHE A 70 7.33 17.62 0.85
N ALA A 71 6.84 16.62 1.57
CA ALA A 71 7.68 15.71 2.33
C ALA A 71 7.84 14.40 1.56
N THR A 72 9.06 13.90 1.49
CA THR A 72 9.35 12.53 1.05
C THR A 72 9.79 11.72 2.24
N VAL A 73 9.20 10.55 2.43
CA VAL A 73 9.58 9.61 3.47
C VAL A 73 10.04 8.33 2.80
N ASP A 74 11.36 8.10 2.82
CA ASP A 74 11.98 6.89 2.30
C ASP A 74 12.07 5.84 3.40
N LEU A 75 11.52 4.67 3.13
CA LEU A 75 11.60 3.50 3.98
C LEU A 75 12.46 2.43 3.27
N ARG A 76 13.44 1.93 3.95
CA ARG A 76 14.35 0.89 3.42
C ARG A 76 14.45 -0.27 4.40
N ALA A 77 14.18 -1.46 3.90
CA ALA A 77 14.38 -2.68 4.66
C ALA A 77 15.86 -3.12 4.63
N VAL A 78 16.29 -3.76 5.71
CA VAL A 78 17.63 -4.37 5.78
C VAL A 78 17.80 -5.44 4.72
N GLU A 79 19.03 -5.59 4.25
CA GLU A 79 19.43 -6.76 3.44
C GLU A 79 19.66 -7.95 4.35
N VAL A 80 19.17 -9.12 3.97
CA VAL A 80 19.38 -10.38 4.72
C VAL A 80 20.01 -11.39 3.77
N PRO A 81 21.36 -11.35 3.60
CA PRO A 81 22.06 -12.27 2.72
C PRO A 81 21.86 -13.71 3.18
N GLY A 82 21.51 -14.60 2.25
CA GLY A 82 21.37 -16.02 2.53
C GLY A 82 20.17 -16.40 3.40
N ALA A 83 19.18 -15.52 3.57
CA ALA A 83 17.95 -15.86 4.28
C ALA A 83 17.27 -17.07 3.61
N ALA A 84 17.07 -18.13 4.39
CA ALA A 84 16.27 -19.26 3.92
C ALA A 84 14.84 -18.77 3.62
N ARG A 85 14.31 -19.16 2.46
CA ARG A 85 12.94 -18.83 2.07
C ARG A 85 11.96 -19.37 3.14
N SER A 86 11.16 -18.49 3.72
CA SER A 86 10.08 -18.91 4.62
C SER A 86 8.98 -19.61 3.86
N ALA A 87 8.41 -20.66 4.45
CA ALA A 87 7.21 -21.28 3.92
C ALA A 87 6.01 -20.31 3.99
N VAL A 88 5.17 -20.32 2.97
CA VAL A 88 4.02 -19.43 2.84
C VAL A 88 2.71 -20.22 2.93
N ASN A 89 1.70 -19.63 3.56
CA ASN A 89 0.32 -20.10 3.58
C ASN A 89 -0.50 -19.22 2.64
N LEU A 90 -1.01 -19.80 1.56
CA LEU A 90 -1.68 -19.10 0.47
C LEU A 90 -3.15 -19.53 0.37
N ALA A 91 -4.03 -18.58 0.06
CA ALA A 91 -5.34 -18.83 -0.51
C ALA A 91 -5.42 -18.18 -1.88
N LEU A 92 -5.66 -18.97 -2.91
CA LEU A 92 -5.93 -18.50 -4.26
C LEU A 92 -7.44 -18.44 -4.45
N VAL A 93 -7.98 -17.26 -4.68
CA VAL A 93 -9.41 -17.01 -4.85
C VAL A 93 -9.67 -16.62 -6.31
N ILE A 94 -10.40 -17.44 -7.04
CA ILE A 94 -10.61 -17.30 -8.49
C ILE A 94 -12.07 -16.98 -8.76
N ASP A 95 -12.30 -15.90 -9.45
CA ASP A 95 -13.58 -15.54 -10.03
C ASP A 95 -13.90 -16.50 -11.19
N ARG A 96 -15.10 -17.13 -11.14
CA ARG A 96 -15.60 -17.97 -12.24
C ARG A 96 -16.96 -17.48 -12.74
N SER A 97 -17.34 -16.24 -12.41
CA SER A 97 -18.59 -15.64 -12.85
C SER A 97 -18.75 -15.62 -14.38
N GLY A 98 -19.96 -15.41 -14.85
CA GLY A 98 -20.26 -15.40 -16.29
C GLY A 98 -19.42 -14.38 -17.08
N SER A 99 -19.00 -13.26 -16.47
CA SER A 99 -18.10 -12.26 -17.10
C SER A 99 -16.67 -12.77 -17.33
N MET A 100 -16.26 -13.80 -16.58
CA MET A 100 -14.97 -14.47 -16.74
C MET A 100 -14.95 -15.52 -17.85
N SER A 101 -16.08 -15.77 -18.51
CA SER A 101 -16.22 -16.81 -19.53
C SER A 101 -15.14 -16.77 -20.63
N GLY A 102 -14.75 -17.93 -21.12
CA GLY A 102 -13.86 -18.08 -22.26
C GLY A 102 -12.41 -17.71 -21.95
N PHE A 103 -11.88 -16.67 -22.61
CA PHE A 103 -10.46 -16.31 -22.54
C PHE A 103 -10.01 -15.91 -21.12
N LYS A 104 -10.82 -15.13 -20.39
CA LYS A 104 -10.48 -14.64 -19.04
C LYS A 104 -10.29 -15.80 -18.05
N LEU A 105 -11.25 -16.73 -17.99
CA LEU A 105 -11.15 -17.88 -17.09
C LEU A 105 -9.99 -18.81 -17.47
N ASN A 106 -9.73 -18.99 -18.76
CA ASN A 106 -8.58 -19.78 -19.22
C ASN A 106 -7.26 -19.13 -18.78
N GLN A 107 -7.13 -17.82 -18.88
CA GLN A 107 -5.96 -17.08 -18.38
C GLN A 107 -5.82 -17.22 -16.86
N ALA A 108 -6.90 -17.10 -16.10
CA ALA A 108 -6.90 -17.30 -14.65
C ALA A 108 -6.48 -18.74 -14.27
N LYS A 109 -6.95 -19.75 -14.98
CA LYS A 109 -6.55 -21.16 -14.76
C LYS A 109 -5.08 -21.38 -15.09
N GLN A 110 -4.57 -20.84 -16.19
CA GLN A 110 -3.15 -20.92 -16.52
C GLN A 110 -2.27 -20.23 -15.47
N ALA A 111 -2.69 -19.05 -15.00
CA ALA A 111 -2.04 -18.34 -13.92
C ALA A 111 -1.99 -19.16 -12.62
N ALA A 112 -3.11 -19.77 -12.24
CA ALA A 112 -3.20 -20.66 -11.09
C ALA A 112 -2.25 -21.85 -11.21
N ARG A 113 -2.20 -22.49 -12.39
CA ARG A 113 -1.27 -23.61 -12.65
C ARG A 113 0.19 -23.20 -12.53
N GLN A 114 0.54 -22.02 -13.03
CA GLN A 114 1.89 -21.46 -12.91
C GLN A 114 2.23 -21.18 -11.43
N LEU A 115 1.32 -20.58 -10.67
CA LEU A 115 1.51 -20.39 -9.23
C LEU A 115 1.76 -21.74 -8.53
N ILE A 116 0.91 -22.73 -8.75
CA ILE A 116 1.03 -24.08 -8.16
C ILE A 116 2.40 -24.69 -8.48
N SER A 117 2.87 -24.57 -9.74
CA SER A 117 4.16 -25.13 -10.17
C SER A 117 5.35 -24.52 -9.40
N GLN A 118 5.27 -23.24 -9.04
CA GLN A 118 6.33 -22.49 -8.37
C GLN A 118 6.39 -22.72 -6.85
N LEU A 119 5.33 -23.22 -6.24
CA LEU A 119 5.30 -23.48 -4.81
C LEU A 119 6.34 -24.52 -4.38
N SER A 120 6.99 -24.25 -3.25
CA SER A 120 7.84 -25.22 -2.57
C SER A 120 7.00 -26.30 -1.88
N PRO A 121 7.51 -27.52 -1.68
CA PRO A 121 6.81 -28.57 -0.96
C PRO A 121 6.40 -28.21 0.48
N THR A 122 7.04 -27.21 1.07
CA THR A 122 6.73 -26.67 2.40
C THR A 122 5.67 -25.57 2.39
N ASP A 123 5.31 -25.04 1.21
CA ASP A 123 4.23 -24.06 1.10
C ASP A 123 2.88 -24.76 1.21
N ARG A 124 1.89 -24.03 1.73
CA ARG A 124 0.50 -24.48 1.81
C ARG A 124 -0.36 -23.66 0.87
N LEU A 125 -1.25 -24.31 0.12
CA LEU A 125 -2.19 -23.65 -0.77
C LEU A 125 -3.61 -24.17 -0.52
N ALA A 126 -4.55 -23.25 -0.30
CA ALA A 126 -5.98 -23.44 -0.44
C ALA A 126 -6.45 -22.80 -1.74
N ILE A 127 -7.44 -23.39 -2.42
CA ILE A 127 -8.00 -22.84 -3.65
C ILE A 127 -9.49 -22.65 -3.45
N VAL A 128 -9.96 -21.42 -3.74
CA VAL A 128 -11.36 -21.04 -3.71
C VAL A 128 -11.75 -20.59 -5.10
N HIS A 129 -12.90 -20.97 -5.59
CA HIS A 129 -13.51 -20.31 -6.75
C HIS A 129 -14.95 -19.93 -6.45
N TYR A 130 -15.37 -18.81 -6.97
CA TYR A 130 -16.68 -18.25 -6.68
C TYR A 130 -17.38 -17.73 -7.95
N GLY A 131 -18.69 -17.84 -7.94
CA GLY A 131 -19.69 -17.22 -8.79
C GLY A 131 -20.82 -16.73 -7.88
N SER A 132 -22.06 -17.21 -8.10
CA SER A 132 -23.14 -17.07 -7.13
C SER A 132 -22.93 -17.98 -5.90
N ASP A 133 -22.36 -19.17 -6.07
CA ASP A 133 -21.89 -20.06 -5.02
C ASP A 133 -20.36 -20.04 -4.88
N VAL A 134 -19.87 -20.55 -3.76
CA VAL A 134 -18.45 -20.69 -3.48
C VAL A 134 -18.08 -22.16 -3.31
N LYS A 135 -17.01 -22.59 -3.97
CA LYS A 135 -16.43 -23.93 -3.81
C LYS A 135 -14.96 -23.79 -3.44
N SER A 136 -14.45 -24.75 -2.67
CA SER A 136 -13.08 -24.70 -2.21
C SER A 136 -12.40 -26.06 -2.20
N LEU A 137 -11.10 -26.05 -2.37
CA LEU A 137 -10.17 -27.10 -2.02
C LEU A 137 -9.44 -26.68 -0.76
N ASP A 138 -9.55 -27.48 0.28
CA ASP A 138 -8.90 -27.22 1.56
C ASP A 138 -7.38 -27.07 1.40
N GLY A 139 -6.80 -26.24 2.26
CA GLY A 139 -5.37 -25.98 2.21
C GLY A 139 -4.54 -27.23 2.52
N MET A 140 -3.59 -27.50 1.64
CA MET A 140 -2.63 -28.60 1.78
C MET A 140 -1.22 -28.18 1.37
N LEU A 141 -0.21 -28.87 1.86
CA LEU A 141 1.18 -28.63 1.45
C LEU A 141 1.36 -28.94 -0.04
N ALA A 142 2.13 -28.12 -0.74
CA ALA A 142 2.38 -28.20 -2.19
C ALA A 142 3.39 -29.33 -2.55
N THR A 143 3.25 -30.50 -1.95
CA THR A 143 4.01 -31.69 -2.34
C THR A 143 3.68 -32.11 -3.77
N PRO A 144 4.54 -32.86 -4.47
CA PRO A 144 4.26 -33.33 -5.84
C PRO A 144 2.88 -33.96 -6.00
N SER A 145 2.49 -34.90 -5.09
CA SER A 145 1.19 -35.56 -5.13
C SER A 145 0.02 -34.62 -4.90
N ASN A 146 0.18 -33.59 -4.03
CA ASN A 146 -0.89 -32.63 -3.78
C ASN A 146 -0.99 -31.61 -4.92
N LYS A 147 0.11 -31.25 -5.58
CA LYS A 147 0.07 -30.40 -6.78
C LYS A 147 -0.80 -31.01 -7.88
N GLU A 148 -0.74 -32.33 -8.07
CA GLU A 148 -1.63 -33.01 -9.05
C GLU A 148 -3.10 -32.82 -8.71
N LYS A 149 -3.47 -32.90 -7.40
CA LYS A 149 -4.85 -32.61 -6.95
C LYS A 149 -5.23 -31.14 -7.18
N MET A 150 -4.31 -30.23 -6.89
CA MET A 150 -4.52 -28.79 -7.12
C MET A 150 -4.72 -28.49 -8.60
N PHE A 151 -3.92 -29.09 -9.49
CA PHE A 151 -4.07 -28.95 -10.95
C PHE A 151 -5.42 -29.48 -11.41
N ALA A 152 -5.78 -30.70 -10.99
CA ALA A 152 -7.07 -31.29 -11.35
C ALA A 152 -8.25 -30.44 -10.88
N TYR A 153 -8.15 -29.84 -9.67
CA TYR A 153 -9.18 -28.95 -9.15
C TYR A 153 -9.32 -27.68 -9.98
N VAL A 154 -8.19 -27.01 -10.33
CA VAL A 154 -8.18 -25.80 -11.17
C VAL A 154 -8.73 -26.11 -12.57
N ASP A 155 -8.31 -27.22 -13.18
CA ASP A 155 -8.78 -27.61 -14.51
C ASP A 155 -10.29 -27.89 -14.55
N GLY A 156 -10.86 -28.36 -13.42
CA GLY A 156 -12.28 -28.59 -13.25
C GLY A 156 -13.15 -27.34 -13.01
N ILE A 157 -12.57 -26.14 -12.93
CA ILE A 157 -13.34 -24.91 -12.78
C ILE A 157 -13.99 -24.54 -14.13
N TRP A 158 -15.28 -24.22 -14.12
CA TRP A 158 -16.03 -23.69 -15.26
C TRP A 158 -16.75 -22.42 -14.85
N ASP A 159 -17.04 -21.56 -15.81
CA ASP A 159 -17.76 -20.32 -15.60
C ASP A 159 -19.24 -20.58 -15.31
N ASP A 160 -19.76 -19.91 -14.29
CA ASP A 160 -21.17 -20.02 -13.86
C ASP A 160 -21.55 -18.92 -12.86
N GLY A 161 -22.77 -18.42 -13.01
CA GLY A 161 -23.42 -17.57 -12.02
C GLY A 161 -23.01 -16.12 -12.03
N GLY A 162 -23.41 -15.42 -10.98
CA GLY A 162 -23.05 -14.04 -10.68
C GLY A 162 -21.67 -13.91 -10.05
N THR A 163 -21.39 -12.76 -9.43
CA THR A 163 -20.06 -12.41 -8.91
C THR A 163 -20.17 -12.01 -7.43
N ASN A 164 -19.98 -12.98 -6.51
CA ASN A 164 -19.99 -12.73 -5.07
C ASN A 164 -18.56 -12.70 -4.52
N ILE A 165 -17.85 -11.60 -4.78
CA ILE A 165 -16.45 -11.38 -4.36
C ILE A 165 -16.31 -11.50 -2.85
N GLY A 166 -17.24 -10.90 -2.08
CA GLY A 166 -17.19 -10.91 -0.61
C GLY A 166 -17.20 -12.32 -0.03
N ALA A 167 -18.01 -13.22 -0.58
CA ALA A 167 -18.06 -14.62 -0.13
C ALA A 167 -16.75 -15.36 -0.49
N GLY A 168 -16.19 -15.12 -1.68
CA GLY A 168 -14.90 -15.68 -2.09
C GLY A 168 -13.76 -15.26 -1.16
N LEU A 169 -13.66 -13.95 -0.86
CA LEU A 169 -12.66 -13.41 0.06
C LEU A 169 -12.79 -13.97 1.47
N THR A 170 -14.01 -14.04 2.00
CA THR A 170 -14.29 -14.56 3.35
C THR A 170 -13.93 -16.04 3.46
N THR A 171 -14.29 -16.85 2.46
CA THR A 171 -13.92 -18.28 2.43
C THR A 171 -12.41 -18.45 2.35
N GLY A 172 -11.72 -17.67 1.51
CA GLY A 172 -10.25 -17.67 1.42
C GLY A 172 -9.58 -17.30 2.76
N ARG A 173 -10.10 -16.28 3.46
CA ARG A 173 -9.68 -15.93 4.82
C ARG A 173 -9.79 -17.11 5.77
N ASP A 174 -10.96 -17.72 5.85
CA ASP A 174 -11.23 -18.79 6.82
C ASP A 174 -10.32 -20.01 6.62
N LEU A 175 -10.05 -20.35 5.36
CA LEU A 175 -9.10 -21.41 5.01
C LEU A 175 -7.64 -21.06 5.37
N LEU A 176 -7.25 -19.79 5.30
CA LEU A 176 -5.93 -19.34 5.75
C LEU A 176 -5.83 -19.38 7.27
N LEU A 177 -6.87 -18.91 7.98
CA LEU A 177 -6.87 -18.83 9.44
C LEU A 177 -6.74 -20.20 10.10
N SER A 178 -7.20 -21.28 9.44
CA SER A 178 -7.07 -22.66 9.94
C SER A 178 -5.62 -23.12 10.19
N ALA A 179 -4.63 -22.51 9.50
CA ALA A 179 -3.22 -22.84 9.64
C ALA A 179 -2.33 -21.58 9.85
N ARG A 180 -2.94 -20.44 10.20
CA ARG A 180 -2.24 -19.14 10.27
C ARG A 180 -1.01 -19.17 11.18
N ASN A 181 -1.09 -19.86 12.29
CA ASN A 181 -0.03 -19.86 13.30
C ASN A 181 1.16 -20.75 12.92
N ASP A 182 1.00 -21.65 11.95
CA ASP A 182 2.05 -22.54 11.49
C ASP A 182 2.96 -21.87 10.45
N PHE A 183 2.53 -20.72 9.92
CA PHE A 183 3.25 -20.01 8.87
C PHE A 183 3.49 -18.54 9.26
N LYS A 184 4.73 -18.08 9.04
CA LYS A 184 5.06 -16.67 9.25
C LYS A 184 4.41 -15.74 8.24
N VAL A 185 4.15 -16.24 7.04
CA VAL A 185 3.58 -15.48 5.92
C VAL A 185 2.24 -16.08 5.53
N ASN A 186 1.20 -15.25 5.60
CA ASN A 186 -0.17 -15.61 5.20
C ASN A 186 -0.66 -14.62 4.13
N ARG A 187 -1.07 -15.13 2.96
CA ARG A 187 -1.45 -14.31 1.82
C ARG A 187 -2.67 -14.83 1.10
N LEU A 188 -3.56 -13.92 0.73
CA LEU A 188 -4.68 -14.17 -0.15
C LEU A 188 -4.39 -13.51 -1.51
N ILE A 189 -4.58 -14.24 -2.60
CA ILE A 189 -4.47 -13.73 -3.97
C ILE A 189 -5.82 -13.88 -4.63
N LEU A 190 -6.41 -12.73 -5.02
CA LEU A 190 -7.67 -12.69 -5.75
C LEU A 190 -7.40 -12.53 -7.25
N ILE A 191 -8.01 -13.35 -8.08
CA ILE A 191 -8.02 -13.23 -9.55
C ILE A 191 -9.46 -12.98 -9.98
N SER A 192 -9.77 -11.82 -10.55
CA SER A 192 -11.13 -11.42 -10.93
C SER A 192 -11.13 -10.33 -11.99
N ASP A 193 -12.24 -10.16 -12.71
CA ASP A 193 -12.50 -8.94 -13.46
C ASP A 193 -13.15 -7.83 -12.59
N GLY A 194 -13.40 -8.10 -11.29
CA GLY A 194 -13.77 -7.11 -10.29
C GLY A 194 -15.13 -6.45 -10.51
N GLN A 195 -16.11 -7.18 -11.05
CA GLN A 195 -17.46 -6.65 -11.27
C GLN A 195 -18.48 -7.38 -10.36
N PRO A 196 -18.61 -6.96 -9.08
CA PRO A 196 -19.51 -7.63 -8.15
C PRO A 196 -20.97 -7.44 -8.55
N THR A 197 -21.75 -8.52 -8.53
CA THR A 197 -23.19 -8.51 -8.85
C THR A 197 -24.04 -9.11 -7.73
N GLU A 198 -23.42 -9.80 -6.78
CA GLU A 198 -24.10 -10.48 -5.67
C GLU A 198 -23.39 -10.25 -4.34
N GLY A 199 -24.15 -10.42 -3.24
CA GLY A 199 -23.63 -10.20 -1.89
C GLY A 199 -23.32 -8.73 -1.61
N VAL A 200 -22.14 -8.46 -1.06
CA VAL A 200 -21.65 -7.10 -0.88
C VAL A 200 -21.10 -6.60 -2.22
N ILE A 201 -21.71 -5.58 -2.79
CA ILE A 201 -21.33 -5.00 -4.09
C ILE A 201 -20.66 -3.64 -3.98
N GLU A 202 -20.87 -2.94 -2.86
CA GLU A 202 -20.36 -1.59 -2.65
C GLU A 202 -18.84 -1.63 -2.35
N PHE A 203 -18.11 -0.66 -2.91
CA PHE A 203 -16.66 -0.53 -2.74
C PHE A 203 -16.24 -0.53 -1.26
N ASP A 204 -16.91 0.29 -0.43
CA ASP A 204 -16.59 0.42 0.99
C ASP A 204 -16.87 -0.88 1.77
N GLY A 205 -17.94 -1.58 1.44
CA GLY A 205 -18.27 -2.86 2.04
C GLY A 205 -17.24 -3.94 1.71
N LEU A 206 -16.82 -4.03 0.46
CA LEU A 206 -15.80 -4.99 0.02
C LEU A 206 -14.41 -4.65 0.59
N THR A 207 -14.03 -3.39 0.62
CA THR A 207 -12.77 -2.97 1.25
C THR A 207 -12.77 -3.17 2.76
N ALA A 208 -13.94 -3.09 3.43
CA ALA A 208 -14.05 -3.45 4.84
C ALA A 208 -13.77 -4.94 5.09
N ILE A 209 -14.21 -5.84 4.19
CA ILE A 209 -13.85 -7.27 4.25
C ILE A 209 -12.33 -7.45 4.12
N VAL A 210 -11.69 -6.75 3.18
CA VAL A 210 -10.23 -6.82 3.02
C VAL A 210 -9.49 -6.26 4.24
N LYS A 211 -9.98 -5.17 4.85
CA LYS A 211 -9.45 -4.64 6.12
C LYS A 211 -9.56 -5.67 7.26
N ASP A 212 -10.68 -6.36 7.35
CA ASP A 212 -10.85 -7.45 8.32
C ASP A 212 -9.82 -8.56 8.08
N ILE A 213 -9.66 -9.04 6.85
CA ILE A 213 -8.63 -10.03 6.48
C ILE A 213 -7.24 -9.55 6.90
N ARG A 214 -6.92 -8.30 6.63
CA ARG A 214 -5.63 -7.68 6.99
C ARG A 214 -5.42 -7.63 8.52
N SER A 215 -6.48 -7.43 9.30
CA SER A 215 -6.41 -7.40 10.77
C SER A 215 -5.89 -8.70 11.38
N TYR A 216 -6.05 -9.83 10.66
CA TYR A 216 -5.48 -11.13 11.03
C TYR A 216 -4.03 -11.34 10.58
N GLY A 217 -3.38 -10.32 10.02
CA GLY A 217 -2.01 -10.44 9.49
C GLY A 217 -1.92 -11.18 8.16
N VAL A 218 -3.02 -11.21 7.40
CA VAL A 218 -3.08 -11.76 6.04
C VAL A 218 -3.00 -10.60 5.06
N SER A 219 -2.02 -10.58 4.15
CA SER A 219 -2.01 -9.62 3.04
C SER A 219 -2.88 -10.10 1.88
N VAL A 220 -3.51 -9.14 1.18
CA VAL A 220 -4.41 -9.42 0.06
C VAL A 220 -3.86 -8.79 -1.21
N SER A 221 -3.43 -9.64 -2.14
CA SER A 221 -3.04 -9.24 -3.50
C SER A 221 -4.21 -9.43 -4.47
N SER A 222 -4.29 -8.60 -5.49
CA SER A 222 -5.34 -8.66 -6.49
C SER A 222 -4.77 -8.66 -7.91
N VAL A 223 -5.36 -9.48 -8.76
CA VAL A 223 -5.00 -9.62 -10.17
C VAL A 223 -6.23 -9.37 -11.02
N GLY A 224 -6.26 -8.26 -11.73
CA GLY A 224 -7.32 -7.92 -12.69
C GLY A 224 -7.17 -8.70 -13.99
N VAL A 225 -8.27 -9.26 -14.51
CA VAL A 225 -8.29 -10.05 -15.75
C VAL A 225 -9.19 -9.41 -16.80
N GLY A 226 -8.72 -9.41 -18.04
CA GLY A 226 -9.45 -8.85 -19.18
C GLY A 226 -9.33 -7.33 -19.28
N ASP A 227 -9.79 -6.80 -20.42
CA ASP A 227 -9.61 -5.38 -20.70
C ASP A 227 -10.64 -4.46 -20.06
N ASP A 228 -11.70 -5.01 -19.50
CA ASP A 228 -12.86 -4.34 -18.93
C ASP A 228 -12.99 -4.51 -17.41
N PHE A 229 -11.96 -5.04 -16.74
CA PHE A 229 -12.01 -5.27 -15.30
C PHE A 229 -12.10 -3.96 -14.50
N ASN A 230 -12.71 -4.04 -13.31
CA ASN A 230 -12.83 -2.91 -12.38
C ASN A 230 -11.50 -2.60 -11.68
N GLU A 231 -10.71 -1.74 -12.30
CA GLU A 231 -9.38 -1.39 -11.81
C GLU A 231 -9.40 -0.69 -10.45
N GLN A 232 -10.39 0.19 -10.22
CA GLN A 232 -10.52 0.90 -8.94
C GLN A 232 -10.71 -0.08 -7.78
N LEU A 233 -11.58 -1.07 -7.97
CA LEU A 233 -11.86 -2.06 -6.94
C LEU A 233 -10.64 -2.97 -6.71
N MET A 234 -10.05 -3.51 -7.79
CA MET A 234 -8.92 -4.42 -7.67
C MET A 234 -7.69 -3.74 -7.04
N SER A 235 -7.41 -2.48 -7.45
CA SER A 235 -6.32 -1.72 -6.82
C SER A 235 -6.59 -1.36 -5.37
N GLY A 236 -7.84 -0.99 -5.06
CA GLY A 236 -8.25 -0.71 -3.70
C GLY A 236 -8.08 -1.90 -2.76
N PHE A 237 -8.34 -3.12 -3.25
CA PHE A 237 -8.09 -4.34 -2.47
C PHE A 237 -6.61 -4.52 -2.14
N ALA A 238 -5.72 -4.34 -3.10
CA ALA A 238 -4.29 -4.46 -2.87
C ALA A 238 -3.76 -3.37 -1.93
N GLU A 239 -4.22 -2.12 -2.09
CA GLU A 239 -3.86 -1.00 -1.23
C GLU A 239 -4.27 -1.27 0.22
N VAL A 240 -5.56 -1.56 0.45
CA VAL A 240 -6.09 -1.82 1.79
C VAL A 240 -5.54 -3.12 2.39
N GLY A 241 -5.35 -4.14 1.55
CA GLY A 241 -4.82 -5.45 1.92
C GLY A 241 -3.31 -5.49 2.11
N ALA A 242 -2.59 -4.38 1.87
CA ALA A 242 -1.13 -4.32 1.90
C ALA A 242 -0.47 -5.43 1.06
N GLY A 243 -1.06 -5.72 -0.09
CA GLY A 243 -0.58 -6.69 -1.07
C GLY A 243 -0.22 -6.03 -2.40
N ALA A 244 0.00 -6.85 -3.41
CA ALA A 244 0.31 -6.41 -4.75
C ALA A 244 -0.95 -6.28 -5.61
N TYR A 245 -0.96 -5.32 -6.52
CA TYR A 245 -1.92 -5.25 -7.60
C TYR A 245 -1.22 -5.58 -8.92
N ALA A 246 -1.87 -6.39 -9.74
CA ALA A 246 -1.39 -6.70 -11.08
C ALA A 246 -2.53 -6.75 -12.09
N PHE A 247 -2.21 -6.51 -13.36
CA PHE A 247 -3.10 -6.71 -14.48
C PHE A 247 -2.59 -7.87 -15.33
N LEU A 248 -3.45 -8.83 -15.59
CA LEU A 248 -3.15 -10.01 -16.40
C LEU A 248 -3.39 -9.72 -17.88
N GLN A 249 -2.32 -9.41 -18.61
CA GLN A 249 -2.36 -9.34 -20.08
C GLN A 249 -2.07 -10.70 -20.72
N ASP A 250 -1.12 -11.45 -20.14
CA ASP A 250 -0.87 -12.84 -20.49
C ASP A 250 -0.41 -13.64 -19.27
N ALA A 251 -0.57 -14.96 -19.31
CA ALA A 251 -0.24 -15.85 -18.21
C ALA A 251 1.28 -15.91 -17.93
N ALA A 252 2.14 -15.60 -18.92
CA ALA A 252 3.60 -15.63 -18.72
C ALA A 252 4.07 -14.46 -17.84
N GLN A 253 3.48 -13.27 -18.02
CA GLN A 253 3.76 -12.11 -17.16
C GLN A 253 3.35 -12.38 -15.71
N LEU A 254 2.22 -13.07 -15.52
CA LEU A 254 1.74 -13.40 -14.18
C LEU A 254 2.69 -14.34 -13.43
N SER A 255 3.37 -15.24 -14.13
CA SER A 255 4.40 -16.10 -13.54
C SER A 255 5.52 -15.28 -12.88
N ALA A 256 6.01 -14.26 -13.56
CA ALA A 256 7.05 -13.37 -13.04
C ALA A 256 6.52 -12.54 -11.84
N ILE A 257 5.27 -12.08 -11.92
CA ILE A 257 4.61 -11.35 -10.84
C ILE A 257 4.47 -12.24 -9.60
N PHE A 258 3.95 -13.45 -9.75
CA PHE A 258 3.83 -14.38 -8.62
C PHE A 258 5.18 -14.78 -8.04
N GLN A 259 6.19 -15.01 -8.88
CA GLN A 259 7.54 -15.30 -8.39
C GLN A 259 8.09 -14.16 -7.54
N LYS A 260 7.96 -12.92 -8.03
CA LYS A 260 8.39 -11.73 -7.30
C LYS A 260 7.60 -11.60 -5.99
N ASP A 261 6.29 -11.79 -6.03
CA ASP A 261 5.40 -11.71 -4.86
C ASP A 261 5.70 -12.82 -3.83
N LEU A 262 5.89 -14.07 -4.27
CA LEU A 262 6.29 -15.17 -3.39
C LEU A 262 7.69 -14.98 -2.80
N ASN A 263 8.63 -14.47 -3.57
CA ASN A 263 9.98 -14.17 -3.08
C ASN A 263 9.94 -13.04 -2.04
N ALA A 264 9.21 -11.96 -2.32
CA ALA A 264 9.00 -10.87 -1.37
C ALA A 264 8.33 -11.39 -0.09
N ALA A 265 7.27 -12.19 -0.21
CA ALA A 265 6.60 -12.78 0.93
C ALA A 265 7.52 -13.69 1.75
N SER A 266 8.36 -14.49 1.09
CA SER A 266 9.25 -15.45 1.76
C SER A 266 10.48 -14.82 2.41
N THR A 267 10.86 -13.61 2.02
CA THR A 267 11.96 -12.84 2.60
C THR A 267 11.48 -11.67 3.46
N GLN A 268 10.25 -11.74 3.97
CA GLN A 268 9.61 -10.68 4.72
C GLN A 268 10.36 -10.37 6.02
N VAL A 269 10.67 -9.08 6.23
CA VAL A 269 11.37 -8.60 7.43
C VAL A 269 10.50 -7.71 8.30
N ALA A 270 9.45 -7.07 7.74
CA ALA A 270 8.51 -6.25 8.50
C ALA A 270 7.07 -6.47 8.04
N ARG A 271 6.12 -6.49 8.97
CA ARG A 271 4.68 -6.67 8.73
C ARG A 271 3.84 -5.63 9.44
N GLY A 272 2.67 -5.35 8.87
CA GLY A 272 1.74 -4.41 9.48
C GLY A 272 2.32 -3.01 9.57
N VAL A 273 3.10 -2.61 8.56
CA VAL A 273 3.81 -1.35 8.57
C VAL A 273 2.82 -0.19 8.45
N SER A 274 2.93 0.76 9.38
CA SER A 274 2.11 1.95 9.43
C SER A 274 3.00 3.17 9.61
N LEU A 275 2.83 4.16 8.73
CA LEU A 275 3.45 5.47 8.83
C LEU A 275 2.39 6.49 9.27
N THR A 276 2.61 7.16 10.39
CA THR A 276 1.74 8.21 10.89
C THR A 276 2.42 9.56 10.75
N PHE A 277 1.75 10.48 10.07
CA PHE A 277 2.08 11.91 10.09
C PHE A 277 1.31 12.57 11.24
N ARG A 278 2.02 13.10 12.22
CA ARG A 278 1.47 13.92 13.28
C ARG A 278 1.68 15.38 12.91
N VAL A 279 0.62 16.03 12.47
CA VAL A 279 0.64 17.37 11.90
C VAL A 279 0.22 18.38 12.95
N PRO A 280 1.12 19.28 13.40
CA PRO A 280 0.80 20.30 14.41
C PRO A 280 0.05 21.49 13.81
N LYS A 281 -0.43 22.40 14.66
CA LYS A 281 -0.90 23.72 14.24
C LYS A 281 0.22 24.48 13.50
N GLY A 282 -0.13 25.16 12.41
CA GLY A 282 0.82 25.87 11.54
C GLY A 282 1.26 25.09 10.31
N ALA A 283 0.88 23.81 10.23
CA ALA A 283 0.97 23.00 9.03
C ALA A 283 -0.36 22.29 8.78
N GLN A 284 -0.64 22.00 7.52
CA GLN A 284 -1.81 21.23 7.10
C GLN A 284 -1.39 20.18 6.07
N LEU A 285 -1.66 18.91 6.34
CA LEU A 285 -1.43 17.85 5.36
C LEU A 285 -2.62 17.78 4.40
N GLN A 286 -2.39 18.25 3.16
CA GLN A 286 -3.39 18.26 2.12
C GLN A 286 -3.68 16.86 1.61
N ARG A 287 -2.64 16.14 1.19
CA ARG A 287 -2.74 14.78 0.60
C ARG A 287 -1.48 13.97 0.85
N VAL A 288 -1.67 12.65 0.93
CA VAL A 288 -0.59 11.68 0.73
C VAL A 288 -0.74 11.15 -0.70
N LEU A 289 0.20 11.48 -1.56
CA LEU A 289 0.13 11.20 -2.99
C LEU A 289 0.27 9.69 -3.24
N GLY A 290 -0.59 9.15 -4.10
CA GLY A 290 -0.64 7.72 -4.38
C GLY A 290 -1.41 6.85 -3.38
N TYR A 291 -1.90 7.44 -2.27
CA TYR A 291 -2.69 6.73 -1.26
C TYR A 291 -4.11 7.31 -1.21
N SER A 292 -5.09 6.50 -1.61
CA SER A 292 -6.50 6.89 -1.59
C SER A 292 -7.17 6.61 -0.24
N GLN A 293 -6.64 5.66 0.53
CA GLN A 293 -7.18 5.18 1.80
C GLN A 293 -6.26 5.54 2.97
N VAL A 294 -6.37 6.77 3.46
CA VAL A 294 -5.68 7.21 4.67
C VAL A 294 -6.68 7.38 5.82
N THR A 295 -6.27 7.03 7.04
CA THR A 295 -7.08 7.27 8.23
C THR A 295 -6.69 8.60 8.84
N ARG A 296 -7.66 9.50 9.04
CA ARG A 296 -7.45 10.81 9.69
C ARG A 296 -8.17 10.86 11.03
N ARG A 297 -7.51 11.38 12.05
CA ARG A 297 -8.11 11.63 13.36
C ARG A 297 -7.39 12.73 14.10
N MET A 298 -8.08 13.39 15.02
CA MET A 298 -7.45 14.38 15.93
C MET A 298 -6.87 13.68 17.16
N ASP A 299 -5.72 14.19 17.63
CA ASP A 299 -5.09 13.84 18.88
C ASP A 299 -4.62 15.12 19.57
N GLY A 300 -5.47 15.66 20.44
CA GLY A 300 -5.32 17.01 20.97
C GLY A 300 -5.41 18.04 19.85
N ASP A 301 -4.39 18.89 19.75
CA ASP A 301 -4.29 19.95 18.73
C ASP A 301 -3.63 19.48 17.42
N ALA A 302 -3.16 18.25 17.34
CA ALA A 302 -2.52 17.69 16.16
C ALA A 302 -3.46 16.78 15.36
N GLU A 303 -3.38 16.83 14.04
CA GLU A 303 -4.01 15.84 13.17
C GLU A 303 -3.08 14.64 12.99
N LEU A 304 -3.60 13.44 13.17
CA LEU A 304 -2.91 12.19 12.83
C LEU A 304 -3.42 11.67 11.50
N VAL A 305 -2.51 11.54 10.54
CA VAL A 305 -2.80 10.93 9.23
C VAL A 305 -2.02 9.63 9.13
N ILE A 306 -2.73 8.52 9.12
CA ILE A 306 -2.18 7.17 9.18
C ILE A 306 -2.24 6.53 7.80
N VAL A 307 -1.09 6.10 7.31
CA VAL A 307 -0.90 5.41 6.03
C VAL A 307 -0.50 3.97 6.31
N SER A 308 -1.31 3.03 5.86
CA SER A 308 -0.95 1.61 5.89
C SER A 308 -0.05 1.31 4.70
N LEU A 309 1.11 0.74 4.97
CA LEU A 309 2.10 0.38 3.96
C LEU A 309 2.10 -1.13 3.71
N PRO A 310 2.61 -1.59 2.54
CA PRO A 310 2.82 -3.02 2.31
C PRO A 310 3.77 -3.61 3.35
N ASP A 311 3.72 -4.93 3.50
CA ASP A 311 4.74 -5.65 4.24
C ASP A 311 6.08 -5.58 3.49
N PHE A 312 7.19 -5.45 4.20
CA PHE A 312 8.50 -5.28 3.59
C PHE A 312 9.26 -6.60 3.48
N ALA A 313 9.72 -6.89 2.29
CA ALA A 313 10.76 -7.88 2.04
C ALA A 313 12.16 -7.33 2.36
N ALA A 314 13.14 -8.21 2.51
CA ALA A 314 14.53 -7.81 2.62
C ALA A 314 14.96 -6.97 1.40
N ALA A 315 15.73 -5.92 1.65
CA ALA A 315 16.19 -4.93 0.67
C ALA A 315 15.08 -4.10 -0.03
N GLN A 316 13.81 -4.31 0.29
CA GLN A 316 12.70 -3.52 -0.27
C GLN A 316 12.80 -2.05 0.15
N GLN A 317 12.43 -1.17 -0.77
CA GLN A 317 12.36 0.26 -0.55
C GLN A 317 10.95 0.74 -0.89
N GLU A 318 10.43 1.63 -0.04
CA GLU A 318 9.16 2.33 -0.25
C GLU A 318 9.37 3.82 -0.06
N ARG A 319 8.66 4.63 -0.82
CA ARG A 319 8.66 6.08 -0.68
C ARG A 319 7.24 6.59 -0.57
N VAL A 320 6.97 7.39 0.46
CA VAL A 320 5.72 8.10 0.63
C VAL A 320 5.97 9.58 0.37
N VAL A 321 5.15 10.19 -0.49
CA VAL A 321 5.18 11.62 -0.77
C VAL A 321 3.93 12.27 -0.20
N ALA A 322 4.11 13.28 0.64
CA ALA A 322 3.03 14.01 1.29
C ALA A 322 3.08 15.50 0.91
N HIS A 323 1.92 16.07 0.59
CA HIS A 323 1.77 17.50 0.27
C HIS A 323 1.25 18.24 1.48
N PHE A 324 2.00 19.22 1.94
CA PHE A 324 1.66 20.11 3.04
C PHE A 324 1.50 21.54 2.58
N THR A 325 0.64 22.29 3.27
CA THR A 325 0.69 23.76 3.32
C THR A 325 1.24 24.16 4.69
N VAL A 326 2.21 25.04 4.71
CA VAL A 326 2.92 25.49 5.91
C VAL A 326 2.82 27.00 6.04
N ASP A 327 2.58 27.48 7.26
CA ASP A 327 2.45 28.91 7.57
C ASP A 327 3.72 29.43 8.23
N GLY A 328 4.50 30.19 7.48
CA GLY A 328 5.63 30.96 8.01
C GLY A 328 5.14 32.24 8.69
N VAL A 329 5.36 32.37 9.99
CA VAL A 329 4.85 33.55 10.74
C VAL A 329 5.95 34.56 11.02
N VAL A 330 7.11 34.14 11.51
CA VAL A 330 8.23 34.98 11.90
C VAL A 330 9.52 34.51 11.24
N ALA A 331 10.23 35.39 10.58
CA ALA A 331 11.51 35.04 9.97
C ALA A 331 12.56 34.65 11.04
N GLY A 332 13.26 33.54 10.80
CA GLY A 332 14.22 32.97 11.72
C GLY A 332 13.63 31.87 12.63
N ASP A 333 12.32 31.78 12.71
CA ASP A 333 11.68 30.72 13.52
C ASP A 333 11.63 29.39 12.78
N THR A 334 11.63 28.31 13.55
CA THR A 334 11.42 26.96 13.03
C THR A 334 9.92 26.62 13.07
N VAL A 335 9.39 26.19 11.93
CA VAL A 335 8.03 25.66 11.81
C VAL A 335 8.08 24.15 11.73
N ASP A 336 7.37 23.49 12.68
CA ASP A 336 7.15 22.05 12.62
C ASP A 336 6.15 21.71 11.51
N VAL A 337 6.56 20.86 10.58
CA VAL A 337 5.71 20.39 9.49
C VAL A 337 4.99 19.11 9.89
N SER A 338 5.72 18.15 10.44
CA SER A 338 5.16 16.90 10.95
C SER A 338 6.16 16.15 11.82
N ALA A 339 5.68 15.46 12.85
CA ALA A 339 6.40 14.32 13.39
C ALA A 339 5.96 13.06 12.61
N LEU A 340 6.93 12.21 12.30
CA LEU A 340 6.73 10.91 11.64
C LEU A 340 6.84 9.81 12.68
N ASP A 341 5.86 8.93 12.75
CA ASP A 341 5.89 7.73 13.58
C ASP A 341 5.76 6.51 12.67
N LEU A 342 6.76 5.61 12.72
CA LEU A 342 6.79 4.35 12.01
C LEU A 342 6.53 3.23 13.01
N SER A 343 5.51 2.42 12.78
CA SER A 343 5.19 1.27 13.61
C SER A 343 5.01 0.01 12.78
N TYR A 344 5.54 -1.12 13.24
CA TYR A 344 5.46 -2.40 12.56
C TYR A 344 5.84 -3.57 13.46
N LEU A 345 5.54 -4.79 13.02
CA LEU A 345 6.05 -6.03 13.61
C LEU A 345 7.34 -6.42 12.88
N ASP A 346 8.47 -6.38 13.57
CA ASP A 346 9.75 -6.88 13.07
C ASP A 346 9.73 -8.42 13.06
N VAL A 347 9.87 -8.99 11.86
CA VAL A 347 9.80 -10.45 11.67
C VAL A 347 11.09 -11.13 12.13
N LEU A 348 12.23 -10.42 12.05
CA LEU A 348 13.53 -10.97 12.43
C LEU A 348 13.68 -11.00 13.96
N ALA A 349 13.30 -9.91 14.63
CA ALA A 349 13.33 -9.79 16.08
C ALA A 349 12.08 -10.35 16.77
N ASN A 350 11.03 -10.68 16.02
CA ASN A 350 9.72 -11.13 16.50
C ASN A 350 9.11 -10.19 17.57
N GLY A 351 9.16 -8.89 17.32
CA GLY A 351 8.70 -7.87 18.26
C GLY A 351 8.13 -6.64 17.57
N ALA A 352 7.28 -5.90 18.30
CA ALA A 352 6.78 -4.60 17.81
C ALA A 352 7.90 -3.56 17.87
N VAL A 353 8.03 -2.78 16.81
CA VAL A 353 9.03 -1.73 16.66
C VAL A 353 8.35 -0.39 16.39
N HIS A 354 8.89 0.66 16.98
CA HIS A 354 8.51 2.05 16.75
C HIS A 354 9.75 2.88 16.43
N GLY A 355 9.61 3.81 15.49
CA GLY A 355 10.65 4.75 15.13
C GLY A 355 10.03 6.12 14.89
N GLU A 356 10.65 7.18 15.41
CA GLU A 356 10.15 8.54 15.29
C GLU A 356 11.17 9.45 14.61
N ALA A 357 10.70 10.34 13.74
CA ALA A 357 11.49 11.40 13.13
C ALA A 357 10.68 12.69 13.10
N ARG A 358 11.34 13.83 12.94
CA ARG A 358 10.69 15.14 12.86
C ARG A 358 11.04 15.82 11.56
N LEU A 359 10.04 16.44 10.94
CA LEU A 359 10.18 17.30 9.77
C LEU A 359 9.90 18.74 10.20
N ALA A 360 10.87 19.62 10.00
CA ALA A 360 10.73 21.03 10.32
C ALA A 360 11.41 21.89 9.23
N ALA A 361 10.88 23.07 8.99
CA ALA A 361 11.44 24.08 8.09
C ALA A 361 11.77 25.35 8.86
N MET A 362 12.71 26.14 8.35
CA MET A 362 13.05 27.45 8.90
C MET A 362 12.36 28.55 8.09
N THR A 363 11.68 29.46 8.75
CA THR A 363 11.02 30.59 8.10
C THR A 363 12.04 31.69 7.74
N THR A 364 11.94 32.25 6.54
CA THR A 364 12.79 33.33 6.07
C THR A 364 12.00 34.38 5.26
N ASP A 365 12.43 35.62 5.30
CA ASP A 365 11.93 36.69 4.43
C ASP A 365 12.70 36.79 3.10
N GLN A 366 13.74 35.98 2.94
CA GLN A 366 14.60 35.98 1.75
C GLN A 366 14.19 34.88 0.77
N VAL A 367 13.43 35.23 -0.26
CA VAL A 367 13.01 34.29 -1.34
C VAL A 367 14.20 33.56 -1.95
N LYS A 368 15.37 34.24 -2.10
CA LYS A 368 16.58 33.59 -2.62
C LYS A 368 17.04 32.44 -1.75
N VAL A 369 16.96 32.55 -0.42
CA VAL A 369 17.32 31.46 0.51
C VAL A 369 16.40 30.25 0.32
N VAL A 370 15.10 30.49 0.16
CA VAL A 370 14.14 29.41 -0.14
C VAL A 370 14.50 28.70 -1.44
N MET A 371 14.76 29.45 -2.51
CA MET A 371 15.00 28.91 -3.85
C MET A 371 16.33 28.15 -3.95
N ASP A 372 17.40 28.67 -3.35
CA ASP A 372 18.74 28.12 -3.44
C ASP A 372 18.94 26.85 -2.60
N ASN A 373 18.11 26.65 -1.56
CA ASN A 373 18.25 25.54 -0.62
C ASN A 373 17.19 24.43 -0.81
N ARG A 374 16.48 24.42 -1.93
CA ARG A 374 15.53 23.34 -2.22
C ARG A 374 16.22 21.98 -2.28
N ASP A 375 15.60 20.96 -1.66
CA ASP A 375 16.11 19.58 -1.72
C ASP A 375 15.84 18.99 -3.10
N LYS A 376 16.92 18.67 -3.82
CA LYS A 376 16.85 18.21 -5.22
C LYS A 376 16.08 16.92 -5.38
N ASP A 377 16.32 15.95 -4.49
CA ASP A 377 15.67 14.64 -4.54
C ASP A 377 14.17 14.78 -4.21
N ALA A 378 13.85 15.50 -3.14
CA ALA A 378 12.47 15.71 -2.73
C ALA A 378 11.66 16.49 -3.80
N ILE A 379 12.26 17.45 -4.50
CA ILE A 379 11.62 18.15 -5.62
C ILE A 379 11.31 17.20 -6.78
N VAL A 380 12.27 16.37 -7.19
CA VAL A 380 12.08 15.39 -8.27
C VAL A 380 10.97 14.39 -7.91
N PHE A 381 10.99 13.86 -6.69
CA PHE A 381 9.97 12.90 -6.27
C PHE A 381 8.60 13.53 -6.09
N ALA A 382 8.53 14.78 -5.64
CA ALA A 382 7.27 15.55 -5.61
C ALA A 382 6.73 15.78 -7.03
N ALA A 383 7.59 16.10 -7.99
CA ALA A 383 7.21 16.25 -9.38
C ALA A 383 6.66 14.94 -9.96
N ARG A 384 7.33 13.81 -9.73
CA ARG A 384 6.88 12.47 -10.15
C ARG A 384 5.52 12.11 -9.56
N ALA A 385 5.35 12.29 -8.25
CA ALA A 385 4.10 11.96 -7.58
C ALA A 385 2.91 12.82 -8.07
N ARG A 386 3.15 14.12 -8.32
CA ARG A 386 2.15 15.02 -8.92
C ARG A 386 1.86 14.66 -10.39
N ALA A 387 2.89 14.31 -11.14
CA ALA A 387 2.74 13.86 -12.52
C ALA A 387 1.94 12.55 -12.60
N ALA A 388 2.11 11.64 -11.65
CA ALA A 388 1.30 10.44 -11.54
C ALA A 388 -0.20 10.75 -11.35
N ASP A 389 -0.54 11.73 -10.48
CA ASP A 389 -1.93 12.21 -10.33
C ASP A 389 -2.50 12.74 -11.66
N ASN A 390 -1.75 13.58 -12.36
CA ASN A 390 -2.18 14.11 -13.65
C ASN A 390 -2.30 13.01 -14.71
N THR A 391 -1.38 12.05 -14.71
CA THR A 391 -1.40 10.90 -15.61
C THR A 391 -2.64 10.03 -15.35
N ALA A 392 -3.04 9.83 -14.09
CA ALA A 392 -4.29 9.14 -13.75
C ALA A 392 -5.52 9.90 -14.30
N LYS A 393 -5.55 11.23 -14.15
CA LYS A 393 -6.64 12.07 -14.72
C LYS A 393 -6.64 12.04 -16.24
N ALA A 394 -5.47 12.01 -16.89
CA ALA A 394 -5.39 11.83 -18.35
C ALA A 394 -6.04 10.51 -18.79
N ALA A 395 -5.84 9.42 -18.03
CA ALA A 395 -6.51 8.15 -18.31
C ALA A 395 -8.03 8.24 -18.16
N GLU A 396 -8.53 8.97 -17.17
CA GLU A 396 -9.98 9.23 -17.00
C GLU A 396 -10.54 10.05 -18.17
N SER A 397 -9.82 11.09 -18.61
CA SER A 397 -10.21 11.89 -19.78
C SER A 397 -10.29 11.03 -21.06
N ILE A 398 -9.34 10.13 -21.28
CA ILE A 398 -9.41 9.17 -22.40
C ILE A 398 -10.64 8.28 -22.30
N GLN A 399 -10.99 7.79 -21.11
CA GLN A 399 -12.20 6.99 -20.89
C GLN A 399 -13.48 7.74 -21.25
N GLN A 400 -13.49 9.07 -21.03
CA GLN A 400 -14.61 9.96 -21.34
C GLN A 400 -14.60 10.43 -22.80
N GLY A 401 -13.60 10.06 -23.60
CA GLY A 401 -13.40 10.50 -24.98
C GLY A 401 -12.78 11.90 -25.09
N ASP A 402 -12.39 12.52 -23.97
CA ASP A 402 -11.75 13.85 -23.94
C ASP A 402 -10.23 13.75 -24.15
N ARG A 403 -9.82 13.68 -25.40
CA ARG A 403 -8.39 13.60 -25.76
C ARG A 403 -7.62 14.89 -25.47
N GLU A 404 -8.25 16.03 -25.67
CA GLU A 404 -7.62 17.32 -25.42
C GLU A 404 -7.39 17.56 -23.92
N GLY A 405 -8.36 17.17 -23.08
CA GLY A 405 -8.18 17.16 -21.62
C GLY A 405 -7.05 16.22 -21.19
N ALA A 406 -6.95 15.03 -21.78
CA ALA A 406 -5.86 14.10 -21.49
C ALA A 406 -4.49 14.70 -21.84
N LYS A 407 -4.35 15.33 -23.02
CA LYS A 407 -3.11 16.02 -23.42
C LYS A 407 -2.77 17.18 -22.49
N ALA A 408 -3.78 17.96 -22.05
CA ALA A 408 -3.55 19.05 -21.12
C ALA A 408 -2.94 18.58 -19.80
N TYR A 409 -3.41 17.44 -19.26
CA TYR A 409 -2.81 16.84 -18.06
C TYR A 409 -1.37 16.37 -18.30
N LEU A 410 -1.08 15.73 -19.45
CA LEU A 410 0.29 15.31 -19.75
C LEU A 410 1.22 16.51 -19.98
N HIS A 411 0.73 17.56 -20.62
CA HIS A 411 1.49 18.81 -20.79
C HIS A 411 1.81 19.48 -19.43
N ALA A 412 0.86 19.46 -18.49
CA ALA A 412 1.13 19.94 -17.13
C ALA A 412 2.25 19.15 -16.43
N ASN A 413 2.42 17.86 -16.75
CA ASN A 413 3.55 17.06 -16.25
C ASN A 413 4.90 17.55 -16.80
N ALA A 414 4.96 17.92 -18.08
CA ALA A 414 6.19 18.48 -18.65
C ALA A 414 6.65 19.72 -17.87
N ILE A 415 5.72 20.62 -17.49
CA ILE A 415 6.03 21.80 -16.67
C ILE A 415 6.58 21.39 -15.31
N LEU A 416 5.98 20.38 -14.65
CA LEU A 416 6.47 19.88 -13.35
C LEU A 416 7.91 19.35 -13.45
N PHE A 417 8.23 18.63 -14.54
CA PHE A 417 9.56 18.08 -14.75
C PHE A 417 10.58 19.15 -15.16
N ASP A 418 10.17 20.17 -15.93
CA ASP A 418 11.03 21.31 -16.26
C ASP A 418 11.40 22.11 -15.00
N ASP A 419 10.43 22.35 -14.09
CA ASP A 419 10.69 22.97 -12.79
C ASP A 419 11.64 22.12 -11.92
N ALA A 420 11.46 20.81 -11.91
CA ALA A 420 12.34 19.89 -11.20
C ALA A 420 13.76 19.85 -11.83
N ALA A 421 13.86 19.91 -13.16
CA ALA A 421 15.13 19.96 -13.88
C ALA A 421 15.92 21.26 -13.57
N ALA A 422 15.23 22.37 -13.38
CA ALA A 422 15.85 23.64 -12.99
C ALA A 422 16.56 23.56 -11.62
N VAL A 423 16.10 22.65 -10.73
CA VAL A 423 16.67 22.45 -9.39
C VAL A 423 17.70 21.32 -9.37
N ALA A 424 17.34 20.17 -9.94
CA ALA A 424 18.11 18.92 -9.83
C ALA A 424 19.02 18.66 -11.04
N GLY A 425 18.80 19.38 -12.15
CA GLY A 425 19.46 19.19 -13.43
C GLY A 425 18.66 18.29 -14.38
N ALA A 426 18.77 18.55 -15.69
CA ALA A 426 18.03 17.83 -16.72
C ALA A 426 18.17 16.28 -16.67
N PRO A 427 19.34 15.69 -16.38
CA PRO A 427 19.47 14.21 -16.30
C PRO A 427 18.54 13.57 -15.28
N ALA A 428 18.16 14.28 -14.20
CA ALA A 428 17.34 13.73 -13.12
C ALA A 428 15.90 13.39 -13.54
N VAL A 429 15.39 14.01 -14.61
CA VAL A 429 14.01 13.87 -15.11
C VAL A 429 13.94 13.49 -16.59
N GLN A 430 15.07 13.15 -17.22
CA GLN A 430 15.12 12.90 -18.65
C GLN A 430 14.26 11.72 -19.07
N GLU A 431 14.26 10.65 -18.30
CA GLU A 431 13.42 9.47 -18.56
C GLU A 431 11.93 9.81 -18.40
N ASP A 432 11.59 10.59 -17.38
CA ASP A 432 10.21 11.03 -17.11
C ASP A 432 9.66 11.83 -18.30
N LEU A 433 10.42 12.80 -18.82
CA LEU A 433 10.05 13.60 -19.99
C LEU A 433 9.90 12.74 -21.27
N GLN A 434 10.78 11.74 -21.45
CA GLN A 434 10.65 10.82 -22.59
C GLN A 434 9.39 9.95 -22.48
N ASN A 435 9.05 9.50 -21.29
CA ASN A 435 7.84 8.71 -21.05
C ASN A 435 6.58 9.53 -21.28
N GLN A 436 6.53 10.79 -20.80
CA GLN A 436 5.42 11.71 -21.09
C GLN A 436 5.19 11.88 -22.59
N LYS A 437 6.26 12.14 -23.34
CA LYS A 437 6.19 12.29 -24.80
C LYS A 437 5.64 11.04 -25.52
N LYS A 438 6.03 9.84 -25.05
CA LYS A 438 5.47 8.58 -25.57
C LYS A 438 3.98 8.46 -25.32
N LEU A 439 3.49 8.90 -24.15
CA LEU A 439 2.07 8.88 -23.83
C LEU A 439 1.30 9.88 -24.69
N GLU A 440 1.82 11.09 -24.91
CA GLU A 440 1.20 12.09 -25.80
C GLU A 440 1.07 11.57 -27.24
N VAL A 441 2.13 10.99 -27.80
CA VAL A 441 2.09 10.34 -29.13
C VAL A 441 1.05 9.22 -29.16
N GLY A 442 0.97 8.41 -28.10
CA GLY A 442 -0.03 7.35 -27.99
C GLY A 442 -1.48 7.88 -28.04
N ILE A 443 -1.75 9.09 -27.50
CA ILE A 443 -3.08 9.71 -27.60
C ILE A 443 -3.40 10.09 -29.05
N ASP A 444 -2.42 10.58 -29.83
CA ASP A 444 -2.60 10.93 -31.22
C ASP A 444 -2.81 9.72 -32.13
N GLU A 445 -2.15 8.61 -31.82
CA GLU A 445 -2.21 7.37 -32.60
C GLU A 445 -3.46 6.51 -32.30
N ALA A 446 -4.14 6.70 -31.17
CA ALA A 446 -5.32 5.92 -30.81
C ALA A 446 -6.53 6.33 -31.66
N ASN A 447 -6.80 5.58 -32.74
CA ASN A 447 -7.84 5.91 -33.73
C ASN A 447 -9.17 5.20 -33.50
N THR A 448 -9.20 4.11 -32.73
CA THR A 448 -10.40 3.32 -32.42
C THR A 448 -10.71 3.33 -30.93
N GLU A 449 -11.93 2.96 -30.57
CA GLU A 449 -12.32 2.78 -29.15
C GLU A 449 -11.45 1.71 -28.44
N ALA A 450 -11.08 0.65 -29.17
CA ALA A 450 -10.20 -0.39 -28.66
C ALA A 450 -8.79 0.15 -28.36
N ASP A 451 -8.23 0.97 -29.29
CA ASP A 451 -6.94 1.64 -29.06
C ASP A 451 -7.00 2.56 -27.84
N GLY A 452 -8.11 3.30 -27.68
CA GLY A 452 -8.35 4.16 -26.51
C GLY A 452 -8.33 3.38 -25.21
N LYS A 453 -8.98 2.23 -25.13
CA LYS A 453 -8.98 1.36 -23.93
C LYS A 453 -7.58 0.82 -23.61
N VAL A 454 -6.83 0.38 -24.61
CA VAL A 454 -5.44 -0.08 -24.44
C VAL A 454 -4.54 1.06 -23.98
N LEU A 455 -4.68 2.25 -24.57
CA LEU A 455 -3.94 3.43 -24.19
C LEU A 455 -4.24 3.87 -22.76
N GLN A 456 -5.52 3.92 -22.37
CA GLN A 456 -5.95 4.25 -21.01
C GLN A 456 -5.24 3.37 -19.98
N LYS A 457 -5.13 2.07 -20.24
CA LYS A 457 -4.44 1.13 -19.33
C LYS A 457 -2.94 1.35 -19.29
N LYS A 458 -2.32 1.64 -20.44
CA LYS A 458 -0.89 2.01 -20.46
C LYS A 458 -0.63 3.26 -19.63
N ILE A 459 -1.49 4.29 -19.77
CA ILE A 459 -1.39 5.54 -19.00
C ILE A 459 -1.57 5.26 -17.51
N ARG A 460 -2.56 4.47 -17.10
CA ARG A 460 -2.78 4.08 -15.69
C ARG A 460 -1.62 3.26 -15.13
N THR A 461 -1.08 2.33 -15.91
CA THR A 461 0.11 1.55 -15.51
C THR A 461 1.32 2.45 -15.32
N GLN A 462 1.50 3.48 -16.17
CA GLN A 462 2.56 4.45 -16.03
C GLN A 462 2.35 5.30 -14.75
N ALA A 463 1.15 5.83 -14.54
CA ALA A 463 0.84 6.59 -13.32
C ALA A 463 1.20 5.79 -12.05
N ARG A 464 0.89 4.51 -12.02
CA ARG A 464 1.26 3.63 -10.90
C ARG A 464 2.74 3.38 -10.79
N ARG A 465 3.45 3.22 -11.91
CA ARG A 465 4.91 3.17 -11.89
C ARG A 465 5.50 4.44 -11.31
N ASP A 466 4.95 5.58 -11.66
CA ASP A 466 5.45 6.88 -11.20
C ASP A 466 5.19 7.08 -9.70
N TYR A 467 4.06 6.60 -9.16
CA TYR A 467 3.88 6.44 -7.72
C TYR A 467 4.79 5.35 -7.15
N GLY A 468 5.00 4.27 -7.82
CA GLY A 468 5.72 3.07 -7.39
C GLY A 468 7.19 3.05 -7.78
N LEU A 469 7.75 4.08 -8.42
CA LEU A 469 9.18 4.38 -8.38
C LEU A 469 9.66 4.49 -6.93
N MET A 470 8.76 4.18 -6.09
CA MET A 470 8.80 4.09 -4.66
C MET A 470 8.88 2.66 -4.12
N GLY A 471 9.12 1.64 -4.92
CA GLY A 471 9.51 0.32 -4.40
C GLY A 471 8.50 -0.82 -4.52
N SER A 472 7.19 -0.58 -4.61
CA SER A 472 6.17 -1.64 -4.58
C SER A 472 5.54 -2.01 -5.94
N THR A 473 6.10 -1.57 -7.06
CA THR A 473 5.54 -1.87 -8.37
C THR A 473 5.98 -3.21 -8.93
N TYR A 474 4.99 -3.96 -9.29
CA TYR A 474 5.05 -5.14 -10.13
C TYR A 474 4.95 -4.77 -11.60
#